data_c9353549f544f5e16ef40749319f060a
#
_entry.id   c9353549f544f5e16ef40749319f060a
#
_cell.length_a   1.000
_cell.length_b   1.000
_cell.length_c   1.000
_cell.angle_alpha   90.00
_cell.angle_beta   90.00
_cell.angle_gamma   90.00
#
_symmetry.space_group_name_H-M   'P 1'
#
loop_
_entity.id
_entity.type
_entity.pdbx_description
1 polymer ?
#
loop_
_entity_poly.entity_id
_entity_poly.type
_entity_poly.pdbx_seq_one_letter_code
_entity_poly.pdbx_strand_id
1 'polypeptide(L)'
;MSLDADAKKVLLRKIPHGLFICGVAEGDVVNGFTASWVTQGSFEPPLVVMAVRADSTSNGMIQRSGKFSLNVLAADQKDLAAVFFKPQQGVGGRFEAAPYKLGEHGLPILDDGLGGVECAVVGQVAHGDHTVFVLSLIHI
;
A
#
# COMPACT_ATOMS: atom_id res chain seq x y z
N MET A 1 -4.08 -3.66 -32.76
CA MET A 1 -4.73 -4.92 -32.32
C MET A 1 -5.37 -4.70 -30.97
N SER A 2 -6.65 -4.94 -30.85
CA SER A 2 -7.37 -4.80 -29.58
C SER A 2 -7.39 -6.15 -28.84
N LEU A 3 -7.34 -6.07 -27.51
CA LEU A 3 -7.49 -7.24 -26.66
C LEU A 3 -8.97 -7.58 -26.51
N ASP A 4 -9.27 -8.88 -26.46
CA ASP A 4 -10.58 -9.34 -26.06
C ASP A 4 -10.83 -8.94 -24.59
N ALA A 5 -11.81 -8.06 -24.36
CA ALA A 5 -12.07 -7.50 -23.05
C ALA A 5 -12.50 -8.53 -22.01
N ASP A 6 -13.31 -9.51 -22.42
CA ASP A 6 -13.80 -10.55 -21.52
C ASP A 6 -12.70 -11.53 -21.15
N ALA A 7 -11.92 -11.99 -22.12
CA ALA A 7 -10.80 -12.88 -21.89
C ALA A 7 -9.74 -12.22 -21.00
N LYS A 8 -9.43 -10.95 -21.24
CA LYS A 8 -8.52 -10.16 -20.42
C LYS A 8 -8.97 -10.13 -18.96
N LYS A 9 -10.24 -9.78 -18.75
CA LYS A 9 -10.82 -9.68 -17.41
C LYS A 9 -10.77 -11.01 -16.66
N VAL A 10 -11.14 -12.10 -17.33
CA VAL A 10 -11.10 -13.45 -16.74
C VAL A 10 -9.68 -13.84 -16.37
N LEU A 11 -8.73 -13.62 -17.26
CA LEU A 11 -7.34 -14.03 -17.06
C LEU A 11 -6.67 -13.21 -15.93
N LEU A 12 -6.83 -11.89 -15.93
CA LEU A 12 -6.20 -11.03 -14.91
C LEU A 12 -6.73 -11.33 -13.50
N ARG A 13 -8.00 -11.73 -13.37
CA ARG A 13 -8.57 -12.15 -12.09
C ARG A 13 -7.97 -13.45 -11.54
N LYS A 14 -7.26 -14.22 -12.35
CA LYS A 14 -6.57 -15.44 -11.92
C LYS A 14 -5.25 -15.16 -11.21
N ILE A 15 -4.72 -13.94 -11.33
CA ILE A 15 -3.49 -13.57 -10.65
C ILE A 15 -3.80 -13.45 -9.15
N PRO A 16 -3.14 -14.25 -8.29
CA PRO A 16 -3.40 -14.19 -6.85
C PRO A 16 -2.84 -12.91 -6.23
N HIS A 17 -3.56 -12.38 -5.26
CA HIS A 17 -3.16 -11.17 -4.53
C HIS A 17 -3.31 -11.38 -3.03
N GLY A 18 -2.34 -10.88 -2.26
CA GLY A 18 -2.51 -10.68 -0.84
C GLY A 18 -3.30 -9.40 -0.56
N LEU A 19 -3.59 -9.16 0.71
CA LEU A 19 -4.21 -7.91 1.16
C LEU A 19 -3.31 -7.26 2.21
N PHE A 20 -3.07 -5.97 2.02
CA PHE A 20 -2.21 -5.16 2.87
C PHE A 20 -2.88 -3.82 3.14
N ILE A 21 -2.56 -3.19 4.26
CA ILE A 21 -2.91 -1.79 4.46
C ILE A 21 -1.66 -0.96 4.23
N CYS A 22 -1.73 -0.07 3.26
CA CYS A 22 -0.66 0.88 2.98
C CYS A 22 -0.93 2.16 3.76
N GLY A 23 0.07 2.65 4.46
CA GLY A 23 0.00 3.89 5.20
C GLY A 23 0.90 4.96 4.58
N VAL A 24 0.40 6.17 4.52
CA VAL A 24 1.15 7.31 4.01
C VAL A 24 1.04 8.47 4.99
N ALA A 25 2.04 9.34 5.00
CA ALA A 25 2.04 10.53 5.85
C ALA A 25 2.70 11.69 5.13
N GLU A 26 2.12 12.88 5.31
CA GLU A 26 2.67 14.12 4.78
C GLU A 26 2.37 15.23 5.81
N GLY A 27 3.40 15.70 6.49
CA GLY A 27 3.21 16.60 7.63
C GLY A 27 2.39 15.91 8.72
N ASP A 28 1.31 16.54 9.15
CA ASP A 28 0.41 15.99 10.17
C ASP A 28 -0.72 15.13 9.59
N VAL A 29 -0.77 15.00 8.26
CA VAL A 29 -1.81 14.23 7.57
C VAL A 29 -1.35 12.78 7.40
N VAL A 30 -2.17 11.85 7.88
CA VAL A 30 -1.93 10.41 7.78
C VAL A 30 -3.11 9.77 7.07
N ASN A 31 -2.84 8.96 6.05
CA ASN A 31 -3.85 8.21 5.32
C ASN A 31 -3.51 6.73 5.30
N GLY A 32 -4.55 5.91 5.14
CA GLY A 32 -4.42 4.47 4.95
C GLY A 32 -5.36 3.97 3.87
N PHE A 33 -4.93 2.97 3.12
CA PHE A 33 -5.75 2.35 2.08
C PHE A 33 -5.33 0.89 1.90
N THR A 34 -6.25 0.07 1.39
CA THR A 34 -5.96 -1.32 1.07
C THR A 34 -5.18 -1.40 -0.24
N ALA A 35 -4.07 -2.13 -0.20
CA ALA A 35 -3.26 -2.45 -1.36
C ALA A 35 -3.27 -3.96 -1.58
N SER A 36 -3.49 -4.40 -2.82
CA SER A 36 -3.47 -5.82 -3.19
C SER A 36 -2.46 -6.14 -4.28
N TRP A 37 -2.05 -5.15 -5.06
CA TRP A 37 -1.04 -5.36 -6.11
C TRP A 37 0.36 -5.11 -5.54
N VAL A 38 0.79 -6.04 -4.70
CA VAL A 38 2.05 -5.99 -3.96
C VAL A 38 2.78 -7.31 -4.14
N THR A 39 4.07 -7.24 -4.44
CA THR A 39 4.92 -8.43 -4.50
C THR A 39 6.34 -8.12 -4.06
N GLN A 40 7.03 -9.13 -3.53
CA GLN A 40 8.47 -9.02 -3.31
C GLN A 40 9.19 -8.92 -4.66
N GLY A 41 10.14 -8.00 -4.76
CA GLY A 41 10.88 -7.75 -6.00
C GLY A 41 12.37 -8.12 -5.94
N SER A 42 12.94 -8.27 -4.74
CA SER A 42 14.35 -8.60 -4.58
C SER A 42 14.63 -9.07 -3.16
N PHE A 43 15.63 -9.94 -3.01
CA PHE A 43 16.13 -10.34 -1.69
C PHE A 43 17.22 -9.38 -1.18
N GLU A 44 18.16 -9.04 -2.05
CA GLU A 44 19.30 -8.22 -1.66
C GLU A 44 19.61 -7.17 -2.75
N PRO A 45 19.31 -5.89 -2.50
CA PRO A 45 18.60 -5.39 -1.30
C PRO A 45 17.15 -5.85 -1.25
N PRO A 46 16.50 -5.81 -0.06
CA PRO A 46 15.10 -6.21 0.04
C PRO A 46 14.19 -5.15 -0.60
N LEU A 47 13.54 -5.52 -1.68
CA LEU A 47 12.64 -4.64 -2.42
C LEU A 47 11.24 -5.22 -2.49
N VAL A 48 10.27 -4.31 -2.47
CA VAL A 48 8.85 -4.60 -2.68
C VAL A 48 8.37 -3.76 -3.87
N VAL A 49 7.49 -4.32 -4.67
CA VAL A 49 6.85 -3.63 -5.80
C VAL A 49 5.37 -3.47 -5.50
N MET A 50 4.83 -2.28 -5.68
CA MET A 50 3.42 -1.99 -5.43
C MET A 50 2.86 -1.06 -6.49
N ALA A 51 1.64 -1.35 -6.96
CA ALA A 51 0.92 -0.47 -7.87
C ALA A 51 -0.18 0.29 -7.12
N VAL A 52 -0.23 1.60 -7.32
CA VAL A 52 -1.19 2.52 -6.67
C VAL A 52 -1.91 3.34 -7.74
N ARG A 53 -3.21 3.51 -7.58
CA ARG A 53 -4.00 4.33 -8.52
C ARG A 53 -3.37 5.70 -8.73
N ALA A 54 -3.17 6.06 -9.99
CA ALA A 54 -2.49 7.31 -10.35
C ALA A 54 -3.25 8.55 -9.90
N ASP A 55 -4.60 8.48 -9.86
CA ASP A 55 -5.47 9.60 -9.50
C ASP A 55 -5.85 9.66 -8.01
N SER A 56 -5.24 8.82 -7.17
CA SER A 56 -5.56 8.80 -5.74
C SER A 56 -4.80 9.87 -4.97
N THR A 57 -5.40 10.33 -3.87
CA THR A 57 -4.74 11.25 -2.93
C THR A 57 -3.48 10.61 -2.35
N SER A 58 -3.54 9.32 -2.02
CA SER A 58 -2.40 8.60 -1.45
C SER A 58 -1.22 8.51 -2.42
N ASN A 59 -1.47 8.36 -3.73
CA ASN A 59 -0.41 8.39 -4.73
C ASN A 59 0.35 9.71 -4.69
N GLY A 60 -0.37 10.83 -4.65
CA GLY A 60 0.23 12.16 -4.53
C GLY A 60 1.06 12.31 -3.26
N MET A 61 0.58 11.79 -2.14
CA MET A 61 1.31 11.81 -0.88
C MET A 61 2.61 10.98 -0.95
N ILE A 62 2.57 9.81 -1.59
CA ILE A 62 3.76 8.98 -1.82
C ILE A 62 4.77 9.71 -2.70
N GLN A 63 4.29 10.36 -3.77
CA GLN A 63 5.17 11.12 -4.68
C GLN A 63 5.92 12.22 -3.94
N ARG A 64 5.24 12.94 -3.05
CA ARG A 64 5.83 14.08 -2.34
C ARG A 64 6.70 13.65 -1.16
N SER A 65 6.27 12.63 -0.40
CA SER A 65 7.01 12.15 0.78
C SER A 65 8.11 11.17 0.47
N GLY A 66 7.97 10.42 -0.61
CA GLY A 66 8.92 9.37 -1.01
C GLY A 66 8.91 8.14 -0.11
N LYS A 67 7.89 7.98 0.74
CA LYS A 67 7.83 6.91 1.73
C LYS A 67 6.41 6.42 1.93
N PHE A 68 6.27 5.16 2.33
CA PHE A 68 5.03 4.65 2.88
C PHE A 68 5.27 3.41 3.75
N SER A 69 4.28 3.07 4.56
CA SER A 69 4.31 1.83 5.33
C SER A 69 3.46 0.77 4.65
N LEU A 70 3.84 -0.49 4.85
CA LEU A 70 3.10 -1.64 4.38
C LEU A 70 2.79 -2.51 5.59
N ASN A 71 1.50 -2.70 5.88
CA ASN A 71 1.03 -3.49 7.00
C ASN A 71 0.48 -4.80 6.48
N VAL A 72 1.04 -5.91 6.94
CA VAL A 72 0.64 -7.25 6.54
C VAL A 72 -0.54 -7.71 7.39
N LEU A 73 -1.61 -8.13 6.75
CA LEU A 73 -2.81 -8.60 7.44
C LEU A 73 -2.80 -10.12 7.61
N ALA A 74 -3.40 -10.58 8.70
CA ALA A 74 -3.66 -12.00 8.91
C ALA A 74 -4.83 -12.46 8.03
N ALA A 75 -4.94 -13.78 7.83
CA ALA A 75 -5.96 -14.36 6.98
C ALA A 75 -7.40 -14.07 7.46
N ASP A 76 -7.58 -13.84 8.76
CA ASP A 76 -8.88 -13.54 9.37
C ASP A 76 -9.21 -12.04 9.43
N GLN A 77 -8.41 -11.19 8.76
CA GLN A 77 -8.58 -9.74 8.77
C GLN A 77 -9.15 -9.17 7.46
N LYS A 78 -9.92 -9.97 6.73
CA LYS A 78 -10.56 -9.51 5.48
C LYS A 78 -11.51 -8.33 5.70
N ASP A 79 -12.21 -8.31 6.84
CA ASP A 79 -13.14 -7.23 7.17
C ASP A 79 -12.40 -5.90 7.34
N LEU A 80 -11.22 -5.94 7.96
CA LEU A 80 -10.36 -4.77 8.09
C LEU A 80 -9.91 -4.26 6.72
N ALA A 81 -9.48 -5.16 5.83
CA ALA A 81 -9.11 -4.79 4.47
C ALA A 81 -10.27 -4.14 3.72
N ALA A 82 -11.48 -4.66 3.89
CA ALA A 82 -12.68 -4.13 3.23
C ALA A 82 -12.97 -2.68 3.63
N VAL A 83 -12.79 -2.33 4.91
CA VAL A 83 -12.98 -0.96 5.39
C VAL A 83 -12.00 0.01 4.70
N PHE A 84 -10.76 -0.41 4.50
CA PHE A 84 -9.73 0.41 3.88
C PHE A 84 -9.75 0.42 2.35
N PHE A 85 -10.67 -0.30 1.69
CA PHE A 85 -10.88 -0.13 0.24
C PHE A 85 -11.26 1.30 -0.10
N LYS A 86 -11.95 1.98 0.83
CA LYS A 86 -12.10 3.43 0.78
C LYS A 86 -10.97 4.02 1.63
N PRO A 87 -10.12 4.89 1.07
CA PRO A 87 -9.03 5.50 1.82
C PRO A 87 -9.54 6.23 3.07
N GLN A 88 -8.79 6.11 4.16
CA GLN A 88 -9.14 6.70 5.45
C GLN A 88 -8.05 7.62 5.95
N GLN A 89 -8.45 8.73 6.55
CA GLN A 89 -7.54 9.64 7.22
C GLN A 89 -7.42 9.23 8.69
N GLY A 90 -6.17 9.19 9.19
CA GLY A 90 -5.90 8.93 10.59
C GLY A 90 -6.00 10.20 11.41
N VAL A 91 -6.60 10.10 12.58
CA VAL A 91 -6.73 11.21 13.54
C VAL A 91 -6.42 10.69 14.95
N GLY A 92 -5.46 11.35 15.63
CA GLY A 92 -5.15 11.00 17.01
C GLY A 92 -4.61 9.58 17.21
N GLY A 93 -3.86 9.07 16.25
CA GLY A 93 -3.31 7.72 16.34
C GLY A 93 -4.30 6.61 15.98
N ARG A 94 -5.39 6.98 15.30
CA ARG A 94 -6.42 6.01 14.96
C ARG A 94 -7.05 6.29 13.61
N PHE A 95 -7.16 5.24 12.77
CA PHE A 95 -8.12 5.20 11.67
C PHE A 95 -9.49 4.83 12.22
N GLU A 96 -10.54 5.04 11.43
CA GLU A 96 -11.91 4.67 11.85
C GLU A 96 -11.96 3.21 12.33
N ALA A 97 -11.32 2.31 11.58
CA ALA A 97 -11.40 0.88 11.85
C ALA A 97 -10.29 0.33 12.75
N ALA A 98 -9.18 1.05 12.95
CA ALA A 98 -8.02 0.48 13.61
C ALA A 98 -7.08 1.54 14.20
N PRO A 99 -6.53 1.26 15.40
CA PRO A 99 -5.47 2.10 15.96
C PRO A 99 -4.13 1.85 15.27
N TYR A 100 -3.28 2.86 15.27
CA TYR A 100 -1.92 2.76 14.75
C TYR A 100 -0.94 3.55 15.61
N LYS A 101 0.33 3.24 15.46
CA LYS A 101 1.43 4.05 15.98
C LYS A 101 2.27 4.51 14.80
N LEU A 102 2.94 5.64 14.96
CA LEU A 102 3.90 6.09 13.96
C LEU A 102 5.22 5.34 14.15
N GLY A 103 5.74 4.80 13.05
CA GLY A 103 7.04 4.16 13.05
C GLY A 103 8.17 5.17 13.13
N GLU A 104 9.40 4.69 13.04
CA GLU A 104 10.60 5.51 13.15
C GLU A 104 10.66 6.61 12.09
N HIS A 105 10.06 6.37 10.93
CA HIS A 105 10.01 7.31 9.81
C HIS A 105 8.69 8.09 9.73
N GLY A 106 7.86 8.02 10.78
CA GLY A 106 6.62 8.79 10.86
C GLY A 106 5.45 8.20 10.08
N LEU A 107 5.52 6.95 9.69
CA LEU A 107 4.48 6.29 8.91
C LEU A 107 3.59 5.41 9.81
N PRO A 108 2.28 5.28 9.50
CA PRO A 108 1.39 4.54 10.37
C PRO A 108 1.64 3.03 10.29
N ILE A 109 1.85 2.42 11.45
CA ILE A 109 1.95 0.97 11.62
C ILE A 109 0.75 0.54 12.46
N LEU A 110 -0.09 -0.33 11.92
CA LEU A 110 -1.28 -0.80 12.62
C LEU A 110 -0.89 -1.59 13.87
N ASP A 111 -1.62 -1.37 14.97
CA ASP A 111 -1.43 -2.16 16.19
C ASP A 111 -1.87 -3.61 15.99
N ASP A 112 -2.90 -3.81 15.15
CA ASP A 112 -3.44 -5.14 14.82
C ASP A 112 -2.94 -5.56 13.44
N GLY A 113 -2.49 -6.79 13.32
CA GLY A 113 -1.95 -7.33 12.08
C GLY A 113 -0.72 -8.20 12.36
N LEU A 114 -0.14 -8.75 11.33
CA LEU A 114 1.06 -9.60 11.46
C LEU A 114 2.33 -8.78 11.65
N GLY A 115 2.33 -7.55 11.19
CA GLY A 115 3.48 -6.66 11.28
C GLY A 115 3.45 -5.61 10.19
N GLY A 116 4.29 -4.60 10.33
CA GLY A 116 4.41 -3.53 9.36
C GLY A 116 5.86 -3.17 9.08
N VAL A 117 6.10 -2.66 7.90
CA VAL A 117 7.42 -2.19 7.48
C VAL A 117 7.30 -0.80 6.89
N GLU A 118 8.30 0.03 7.15
CA GLU A 118 8.42 1.33 6.50
C GLU A 118 9.31 1.21 5.29
N CYS A 119 8.91 1.83 4.18
CA CYS A 119 9.59 1.70 2.89
C CYS A 119 9.88 3.08 2.31
N ALA A 120 11.00 3.17 1.59
CA ALA A 120 11.34 4.34 0.77
C ALA A 120 11.20 4.01 -0.71
N VAL A 121 10.65 4.94 -1.48
CA VAL A 121 10.54 4.81 -2.93
C VAL A 121 11.93 4.97 -3.55
N VAL A 122 12.35 3.97 -4.31
CA VAL A 122 13.63 4.00 -5.03
C VAL A 122 13.45 4.02 -6.55
N GLY A 123 12.24 3.83 -7.04
CA GLY A 123 11.93 3.91 -8.46
C GLY A 123 10.42 3.87 -8.69
N GLN A 124 10.00 4.30 -9.88
CA GLN A 124 8.59 4.25 -10.26
C GLN A 124 8.42 4.19 -11.77
N VAL A 125 7.30 3.61 -12.18
CA VAL A 125 6.88 3.51 -13.59
C VAL A 125 5.41 3.92 -13.68
N ALA A 126 5.10 4.87 -14.57
CA ALA A 126 3.76 5.44 -14.71
C ALA A 126 3.28 5.35 -16.16
N HIS A 127 2.89 4.15 -16.59
CA HIS A 127 2.42 3.92 -17.96
C HIS A 127 0.90 3.72 -18.07
N GLY A 128 0.22 3.43 -16.97
CA GLY A 128 -1.21 3.12 -16.97
C GLY A 128 -1.97 3.96 -15.95
N ASP A 129 -3.11 3.44 -15.52
CA ASP A 129 -3.96 4.07 -14.49
C ASP A 129 -3.45 3.83 -13.06
N HIS A 130 -2.36 3.09 -12.94
CA HIS A 130 -1.65 2.87 -11.68
C HIS A 130 -0.18 3.26 -11.86
N THR A 131 0.42 3.82 -10.81
CA THR A 131 1.86 4.01 -10.72
C THR A 131 2.46 2.79 -10.03
N VAL A 132 3.46 2.18 -10.65
CA VAL A 132 4.21 1.07 -10.06
C VAL A 132 5.40 1.64 -9.31
N PHE A 133 5.45 1.44 -8.00
CA PHE A 133 6.54 1.89 -7.15
C PHE A 133 7.47 0.71 -6.84
N VAL A 134 8.75 0.98 -6.87
CA VAL A 134 9.78 0.07 -6.34
C VAL A 134 10.25 0.65 -5.00
N LEU A 135 10.24 -0.18 -3.98
CA LEU A 135 10.35 0.24 -2.59
C LEU A 135 11.47 -0.53 -1.90
N SER A 136 12.32 0.19 -1.21
CA SER A 136 13.32 -0.41 -0.33
C SER A 136 12.80 -0.41 1.10
N LEU A 137 12.90 -1.55 1.78
CA LEU A 137 12.55 -1.64 3.19
C LEU A 137 13.59 -0.87 4.01
N ILE A 138 13.13 0.07 4.84
CA ILE A 138 14.03 0.92 5.64
C ILE A 138 13.87 0.71 7.13
N HIS A 139 12.73 0.18 7.60
CA HIS A 139 12.51 -0.13 9.00
C HIS A 139 11.35 -1.14 9.15
N ILE A 140 11.49 -2.09 10.06
CA ILE A 140 10.48 -3.10 10.36
C ILE A 140 9.95 -2.93 11.78
#